data_a90104c6a197d4ad0d1f0d44a885104f
#
_entry.id   a90104c6a197d4ad0d1f0d44a885104f
#
_cell.length_a   1.000
_cell.length_b   1.000
_cell.length_c   1.000
_cell.angle_alpha   90.00
_cell.angle_beta   90.00
_cell.angle_gamma   90.00
#
_symmetry.space_group_name_H-M   'P 1'
#
loop_
_entity.id
_entity.type
_entity.pdbx_description
1 polymer ?
#
loop_
_entity_poly.entity_id
_entity_poly.type
_entity_poly.pdbx_seq_one_letter_code
_entity_poly.pdbx_strand_id
1 'polypeptide(L)'
;MLLQTLKMIIKPLFFAALLFASAGCATIPPSKSDGINVAFGQTAYVDGPKIRPIRLIEDSRCPMNARCVWAGRVRILVAWVRSDGEREVELTLGEPVSVGDGQLTLTAVTPSKMAGEGRALAPSDYRFSFQFAGGL
;
A
#
# COMPACT_ATOMS: atom_id res chain seq x y z
N MET A 1 -56.09 -70.49 -2.10
CA MET A 1 -56.01 -70.31 -0.67
C MET A 1 -54.69 -69.67 -0.33
N LEU A 2 -54.82 -68.51 0.21
CA LEU A 2 -53.82 -67.68 0.82
C LEU A 2 -52.61 -67.29 -0.05
N LEU A 3 -52.88 -66.31 -0.87
CA LEU A 3 -51.88 -65.38 -1.38
C LEU A 3 -51.49 -64.45 -0.25
N GLN A 4 -50.32 -64.65 0.27
CA GLN A 4 -49.73 -63.63 1.12
C GLN A 4 -48.89 -62.71 0.26
N THR A 5 -49.43 -61.56 0.03
CA THR A 5 -48.78 -60.46 -0.64
C THR A 5 -47.63 -59.95 0.20
N LEU A 6 -46.43 -60.31 -0.21
CA LEU A 6 -45.20 -59.80 0.32
C LEU A 6 -45.06 -58.34 -0.12
N LYS A 7 -45.52 -57.44 0.73
CA LYS A 7 -45.23 -56.01 0.56
C LYS A 7 -43.79 -55.72 0.85
N MET A 8 -42.99 -55.70 -0.20
CA MET A 8 -41.67 -55.15 -0.16
C MET A 8 -41.75 -53.66 0.06
N ILE A 9 -41.53 -53.23 1.29
CA ILE A 9 -41.40 -51.81 1.64
C ILE A 9 -40.00 -51.41 1.26
N ILE A 10 -39.89 -50.84 0.08
CA ILE A 10 -38.65 -50.16 -0.33
C ILE A 10 -38.64 -48.84 0.39
N LYS A 11 -37.84 -48.75 1.45
CA LYS A 11 -37.51 -47.46 2.07
C LYS A 11 -36.59 -46.70 1.14
N PRO A 12 -36.92 -45.51 0.66
CA PRO A 12 -35.96 -44.66 0.00
C PRO A 12 -35.01 -44.09 1.08
N LEU A 13 -33.77 -44.54 1.03
CA LEU A 13 -32.69 -43.85 1.74
C LEU A 13 -32.55 -42.43 1.13
N PHE A 14 -33.09 -41.46 1.83
CA PHE A 14 -32.77 -40.08 1.60
C PHE A 14 -31.31 -39.89 2.01
N PHE A 15 -30.42 -39.95 1.05
CA PHE A 15 -29.06 -39.50 1.19
C PHE A 15 -29.13 -37.95 1.16
N ALA A 16 -29.29 -37.34 2.34
CA ALA A 16 -29.10 -35.92 2.51
C ALA A 16 -27.64 -35.62 2.33
N ALA A 17 -27.25 -35.26 1.11
CA ALA A 17 -25.93 -34.69 0.85
C ALA A 17 -25.89 -33.32 1.51
N LEU A 18 -25.30 -33.27 2.71
CA LEU A 18 -24.91 -32.03 3.38
C LEU A 18 -23.79 -31.40 2.56
N LEU A 19 -24.14 -30.46 1.69
CA LEU A 19 -23.20 -29.54 1.08
C LEU A 19 -22.65 -28.63 2.17
N PHE A 20 -21.52 -28.98 2.73
CA PHE A 20 -20.70 -28.07 3.51
C PHE A 20 -20.17 -27.01 2.54
N ALA A 21 -20.88 -25.88 2.44
CA ALA A 21 -20.34 -24.67 1.89
C ALA A 21 -19.25 -24.21 2.86
N SER A 22 -18.00 -24.61 2.61
CA SER A 22 -16.84 -24.01 3.22
C SER A 22 -16.74 -22.58 2.71
N ALA A 23 -17.26 -21.62 3.49
CA ALA A 23 -16.96 -20.23 3.33
C ALA A 23 -15.45 -20.06 3.61
N GLY A 24 -14.65 -20.21 2.57
CA GLY A 24 -13.25 -19.87 2.62
C GLY A 24 -13.16 -18.36 2.87
N CYS A 25 -12.82 -17.95 4.09
CA CYS A 25 -12.30 -16.62 4.31
C CYS A 25 -11.08 -16.49 3.44
N ALA A 26 -11.22 -15.83 2.29
CA ALA A 26 -10.09 -15.39 1.50
C ALA A 26 -9.35 -14.36 2.37
N THR A 27 -8.31 -14.81 3.07
CA THR A 27 -7.34 -13.93 3.68
C THR A 27 -6.66 -13.24 2.51
N ILE A 28 -7.05 -11.99 2.26
CA ILE A 28 -6.33 -11.13 1.33
C ILE A 28 -4.94 -10.99 1.94
N PRO A 29 -3.87 -11.52 1.30
CA PRO A 29 -2.53 -11.30 1.81
C PRO A 29 -2.34 -9.80 1.90
N PRO A 30 -1.70 -9.28 2.97
CA PRO A 30 -1.34 -7.88 3.03
C PRO A 30 -0.58 -7.57 1.74
N SER A 31 -1.15 -6.69 0.93
CA SER A 31 -0.48 -6.26 -0.29
C SER A 31 0.86 -5.69 0.14
N LYS A 32 1.92 -6.38 -0.22
CA LYS A 32 3.28 -5.91 -0.09
C LYS A 32 3.32 -4.63 -0.92
N SER A 33 3.12 -3.50 -0.25
CA SER A 33 3.24 -2.22 -0.91
C SER A 33 4.74 -2.01 -1.09
N ASP A 34 5.23 -2.27 -2.28
CA ASP A 34 6.64 -2.17 -2.65
C ASP A 34 7.14 -0.70 -2.67
N GLY A 35 6.73 0.07 -1.67
CA GLY A 35 7.08 1.48 -1.54
C GLY A 35 6.50 2.38 -2.64
N ILE A 36 5.50 1.89 -3.39
CA ILE A 36 4.88 2.61 -4.51
C ILE A 36 3.49 3.12 -4.11
N ASN A 37 3.19 4.39 -4.44
CA ASN A 37 1.90 5.04 -4.15
C ASN A 37 1.49 5.05 -2.67
N VAL A 38 2.44 5.26 -1.79
CA VAL A 38 2.22 5.30 -0.34
C VAL A 38 1.59 6.63 0.07
N ALA A 39 0.50 6.59 0.83
CA ALA A 39 -0.16 7.77 1.38
C ALA A 39 0.48 8.22 2.70
N PHE A 40 0.19 9.45 3.14
CA PHE A 40 0.52 9.86 4.50
C PHE A 40 -0.11 8.93 5.54
N GLY A 41 0.64 8.56 6.56
CA GLY A 41 0.21 7.66 7.62
C GLY A 41 0.23 6.17 7.26
N GLN A 42 0.41 5.83 5.99
CA GLN A 42 0.52 4.44 5.54
C GLN A 42 1.95 3.94 5.68
N THR A 43 2.13 2.79 6.31
CA THR A 43 3.45 2.14 6.41
C THR A 43 3.65 1.21 5.22
N ALA A 44 4.76 1.38 4.52
CA ALA A 44 5.16 0.54 3.39
C ALA A 44 6.50 -0.15 3.70
N TYR A 45 6.64 -1.38 3.22
CA TYR A 45 7.92 -2.08 3.19
C TYR A 45 8.66 -1.71 1.90
N VAL A 46 9.90 -1.23 2.02
CA VAL A 46 10.71 -0.76 0.89
C VAL A 46 12.02 -1.54 0.87
N ASP A 47 11.99 -2.77 0.37
CA ASP A 47 13.14 -3.67 0.20
C ASP A 47 14.10 -3.78 1.41
N GLY A 48 13.56 -3.64 2.61
CA GLY A 48 14.29 -3.68 3.87
C GLY A 48 13.64 -2.83 4.93
N PRO A 49 13.74 -1.49 4.87
CA PRO A 49 13.11 -0.63 5.86
C PRO A 49 11.58 -0.55 5.69
N LYS A 50 10.88 -0.36 6.81
CA LYS A 50 9.47 0.04 6.82
C LYS A 50 9.40 1.55 6.95
N ILE A 51 8.75 2.20 6.00
CA ILE A 51 8.69 3.66 5.89
C ILE A 51 7.23 4.12 5.98
N ARG A 52 6.98 5.16 6.75
CA ARG A 52 5.67 5.81 6.86
C ARG A 52 5.80 7.30 6.65
N PRO A 53 5.26 7.87 5.55
CA PRO A 53 5.23 9.31 5.36
C PRO A 53 4.41 9.98 6.47
N ILE A 54 4.96 11.03 7.10
CA ILE A 54 4.33 11.73 8.21
C ILE A 54 3.69 13.04 7.73
N ARG A 55 4.47 13.89 7.09
CA ARG A 55 4.02 15.21 6.65
C ARG A 55 4.86 15.76 5.51
N LEU A 56 4.24 16.64 4.76
CA LEU A 56 4.91 17.47 3.77
C LEU A 56 5.63 18.62 4.47
N ILE A 57 6.91 18.81 4.16
CA ILE A 57 7.70 19.96 4.62
C ILE A 57 7.64 21.08 3.58
N GLU A 58 7.86 20.71 2.30
CA GLU A 58 7.90 21.66 1.19
C GLU A 58 7.45 21.00 -0.10
N ASP A 59 6.64 21.68 -0.90
CA ASP A 59 6.37 21.33 -2.29
C ASP A 59 6.40 22.59 -3.13
N SER A 60 7.59 22.94 -3.62
CA SER A 60 7.84 24.09 -4.48
C SER A 60 8.03 23.70 -5.95
N ARG A 61 7.59 22.50 -6.36
CA ARG A 61 7.71 22.02 -7.75
C ARG A 61 7.09 23.02 -8.72
N CYS A 62 7.77 23.22 -9.85
CA CYS A 62 7.19 23.95 -10.96
C CYS A 62 5.97 23.21 -11.50
N PRO A 63 4.84 23.88 -11.72
CA PRO A 63 3.70 23.29 -12.38
C PRO A 63 4.05 22.80 -13.80
N MET A 64 3.51 21.65 -14.19
CA MET A 64 3.79 21.01 -15.48
C MET A 64 3.49 21.90 -16.70
N ASN A 65 2.50 22.80 -16.57
CA ASN A 65 2.05 23.73 -17.61
C ASN A 65 2.59 25.15 -17.43
N ALA A 66 3.63 25.35 -16.63
CA ALA A 66 4.26 26.63 -16.39
C ALA A 66 5.77 26.57 -16.67
N ARG A 67 6.36 27.75 -16.93
CA ARG A 67 7.81 27.91 -17.03
C ARG A 67 8.29 28.62 -15.76
N CYS A 68 9.11 27.92 -14.99
CA CYS A 68 9.71 28.45 -13.77
C CYS A 68 11.19 28.73 -13.96
N VAL A 69 11.71 29.71 -13.26
CA VAL A 69 13.14 29.97 -13.21
C VAL A 69 13.89 28.85 -12.45
N TRP A 70 13.21 28.25 -11.48
CA TRP A 70 13.72 27.14 -10.66
C TRP A 70 12.80 25.94 -10.78
N ALA A 71 13.39 24.75 -10.79
CA ALA A 71 12.62 23.51 -10.85
C ALA A 71 11.79 23.27 -9.58
N GLY A 72 12.21 23.87 -8.46
CA GLY A 72 11.65 23.61 -7.14
C GLY A 72 12.00 22.22 -6.60
N ARG A 73 11.45 21.89 -5.45
CA ARG A 73 11.71 20.59 -4.79
C ARG A 73 10.51 20.13 -3.97
N VAL A 74 10.52 18.85 -3.62
CA VAL A 74 9.62 18.27 -2.61
C VAL A 74 10.46 17.75 -1.46
N ARG A 75 10.07 18.11 -0.25
CA ARG A 75 10.65 17.59 0.98
C ARG A 75 9.56 17.05 1.87
N ILE A 76 9.75 15.87 2.39
CA ILE A 76 8.82 15.21 3.29
C ILE A 76 9.52 14.69 4.53
N LEU A 77 8.80 14.58 5.63
CA LEU A 77 9.22 13.86 6.81
C LEU A 77 8.62 12.47 6.78
N VAL A 78 9.46 11.46 6.99
CA VAL A 78 9.03 10.06 7.09
C VAL A 78 9.46 9.47 8.41
N ALA A 79 8.71 8.50 8.93
CA ALA A 79 9.14 7.63 10.01
C ALA A 79 9.79 6.38 9.42
N TRP A 80 10.98 6.10 9.81
CA TRP A 80 11.59 4.78 9.66
C TRP A 80 11.17 3.93 10.86
N VAL A 81 10.27 2.98 10.60
CA VAL A 81 9.67 2.12 11.62
C VAL A 81 10.57 0.92 11.86
N ARG A 82 11.07 0.81 13.08
CA ARG A 82 11.99 -0.25 13.53
C ARG A 82 11.37 -1.04 14.68
N SER A 83 11.96 -2.17 15.03
CA SER A 83 11.53 -2.98 16.17
C SER A 83 11.74 -2.30 17.53
N ASP A 84 12.74 -1.41 17.61
CA ASP A 84 13.13 -0.67 18.81
C ASP A 84 12.54 0.76 18.86
N GLY A 85 11.67 1.12 17.92
CA GLY A 85 11.02 2.43 17.84
C GLY A 85 11.04 3.03 16.45
N GLU A 86 10.66 4.29 16.35
CA GLU A 86 10.61 5.03 15.10
C GLU A 86 11.69 6.12 15.09
N ARG A 87 12.29 6.32 13.93
CA ARG A 87 13.22 7.42 13.70
C ARG A 87 12.71 8.27 12.54
N GLU A 88 12.64 9.56 12.78
CA GLU A 88 12.28 10.51 11.73
C GLU A 88 13.45 10.77 10.80
N VAL A 89 13.15 10.78 9.49
CA VAL A 89 14.09 11.04 8.42
C VAL A 89 13.46 12.03 7.44
N GLU A 90 14.19 13.06 7.08
CA GLU A 90 13.77 13.99 6.04
C GLU A 90 14.27 13.48 4.69
N LEU A 91 13.39 13.46 3.69
CA LEU A 91 13.70 13.07 2.32
C LEU A 91 13.38 14.21 1.36
N THR A 92 14.32 14.46 0.46
CA THR A 92 14.11 15.32 -0.71
C THR A 92 13.94 14.45 -1.95
N LEU A 93 13.00 14.81 -2.81
CA LEU A 93 12.75 14.07 -4.05
C LEU A 93 14.03 13.94 -4.89
N GLY A 94 14.41 12.69 -5.20
CA GLY A 94 15.58 12.36 -5.99
C GLY A 94 16.90 12.31 -5.23
N GLU A 95 16.94 12.67 -3.95
CA GLU A 95 18.16 12.65 -3.14
C GLU A 95 18.19 11.41 -2.23
N PRO A 96 19.26 10.58 -2.31
CA PRO A 96 19.41 9.43 -1.43
C PRO A 96 19.85 9.85 -0.03
N VAL A 97 19.26 9.23 0.99
CA VAL A 97 19.59 9.43 2.40
C VAL A 97 19.94 8.10 3.04
N SER A 98 20.99 8.06 3.85
CA SER A 98 21.41 6.85 4.56
C SER A 98 20.39 6.43 5.62
N VAL A 99 19.88 5.22 5.49
CA VAL A 99 18.94 4.60 6.41
C VAL A 99 19.37 3.16 6.67
N GLY A 100 19.74 2.86 7.91
CA GLY A 100 20.28 1.56 8.24
C GLY A 100 21.58 1.25 7.51
N ASP A 101 21.58 0.15 6.77
CA ASP A 101 22.72 -0.36 6.00
C ASP A 101 22.65 0.01 4.50
N GLY A 102 21.76 0.92 4.13
CA GLY A 102 21.58 1.31 2.74
C GLY A 102 21.15 2.76 2.56
N GLN A 103 20.65 3.05 1.38
CA GLN A 103 20.17 4.38 1.01
C GLN A 103 18.73 4.35 0.59
N LEU A 104 17.93 5.21 1.20
CA LEU A 104 16.53 5.42 0.89
C LEU A 104 16.39 6.66 0.00
N THR A 105 15.67 6.52 -1.09
CA THR A 105 15.39 7.60 -2.02
C THR A 105 13.88 7.76 -2.21
N LEU A 106 13.39 8.99 -2.11
CA LEU A 106 12.06 9.36 -2.57
C LEU A 106 12.12 9.52 -4.09
N THR A 107 11.51 8.58 -4.83
CA THR A 107 11.65 8.52 -6.30
C THR A 107 10.56 9.22 -7.06
N ALA A 108 9.35 9.32 -6.48
CA ALA A 108 8.24 10.01 -7.11
C ALA A 108 7.26 10.58 -6.09
N VAL A 109 6.62 11.67 -6.47
CA VAL A 109 5.54 12.32 -5.72
C VAL A 109 4.41 12.65 -6.67
N THR A 110 3.24 12.14 -6.42
CA THR A 110 2.02 12.43 -7.18
C THR A 110 0.97 13.09 -6.30
N PRO A 111 0.05 13.88 -6.88
CA PRO A 111 -0.04 14.28 -8.28
C PRO A 111 1.03 15.31 -8.69
N SER A 112 1.22 15.48 -10.00
CA SER A 112 1.97 16.61 -10.52
C SER A 112 1.21 17.91 -10.25
N LYS A 113 1.92 19.00 -10.07
CA LYS A 113 1.28 20.32 -9.93
C LYS A 113 0.89 20.88 -11.30
N MET A 114 -0.28 21.52 -11.34
CA MET A 114 -0.78 22.23 -12.52
C MET A 114 -1.09 23.68 -12.13
N ALA A 115 -0.67 24.63 -12.95
CA ALA A 115 -1.04 26.03 -12.74
C ALA A 115 -2.48 26.27 -13.23
N GLY A 116 -3.23 27.10 -12.49
CA GLY A 116 -4.61 27.43 -12.83
C GLY A 116 -5.66 26.45 -12.32
N GLU A 117 -5.27 25.36 -11.71
CA GLU A 117 -6.21 24.53 -10.94
C GLU A 117 -6.54 25.25 -9.64
N GLY A 118 -7.79 25.68 -9.51
CA GLY A 118 -8.26 26.53 -8.41
C GLY A 118 -8.26 25.88 -7.03
N ARG A 119 -7.74 24.64 -6.91
CA ARG A 119 -7.64 23.91 -5.65
C ARG A 119 -6.18 23.60 -5.31
N ALA A 120 -5.76 24.03 -4.13
CA ALA A 120 -4.52 23.58 -3.56
C ALA A 120 -4.57 22.07 -3.27
N LEU A 121 -3.45 21.35 -3.45
CA LEU A 121 -3.33 19.94 -3.09
C LEU A 121 -3.49 19.76 -1.58
N ALA A 122 -4.42 18.89 -1.19
CA ALA A 122 -4.58 18.47 0.20
C ALA A 122 -3.58 17.36 0.54
N PRO A 123 -3.20 17.17 1.81
CA PRO A 123 -2.32 16.07 2.21
C PRO A 123 -2.82 14.70 1.77
N SER A 124 -4.14 14.48 1.73
CA SER A 124 -4.77 13.23 1.28
C SER A 124 -4.56 12.92 -0.21
N ASP A 125 -4.23 13.93 -1.01
CA ASP A 125 -4.03 13.78 -2.45
C ASP A 125 -2.66 13.20 -2.78
N TYR A 126 -1.69 13.38 -1.89
CA TYR A 126 -0.32 12.96 -2.12
C TYR A 126 -0.13 11.46 -2.07
N ARG A 127 0.71 10.96 -2.99
CA ARG A 127 1.24 9.61 -2.99
C ARG A 127 2.73 9.67 -3.25
N PHE A 128 3.47 8.83 -2.54
CA PHE A 128 4.92 8.80 -2.55
C PHE A 128 5.42 7.44 -3.03
N SER A 129 6.49 7.45 -3.81
CA SER A 129 7.19 6.23 -4.16
C SER A 129 8.62 6.28 -3.65
N PHE A 130 9.07 5.18 -3.10
CA PHE A 130 10.39 5.04 -2.48
C PHE A 130 11.16 3.90 -3.12
N GLN A 131 12.46 4.02 -3.10
CA GLN A 131 13.40 2.96 -3.45
C GLN A 131 14.45 2.86 -2.34
N PHE A 132 14.83 1.65 -1.99
CA PHE A 132 15.92 1.39 -1.07
C PHE A 132 17.00 0.59 -1.78
N ALA A 133 18.23 1.05 -1.67
CA ALA A 133 19.43 0.35 -2.10
C ALA A 133 20.18 -0.09 -0.85
N GLY A 134 19.95 -1.32 -0.42
CA GLY A 134 20.63 -1.93 0.73
C GLY A 134 22.07 -2.24 0.42
N GLY A 135 22.92 -2.18 1.47
CA GLY A 135 24.24 -2.77 1.41
C GLY A 135 24.18 -4.29 1.33
N LEU A 136 25.18 -4.89 0.74
CA LEU A 136 25.36 -6.36 0.69
C LEU A 136 25.75 -6.89 2.05
#